data_9e89633fcbd23b804d692ebb0a6cc072
#
_entry.id   9e89633fcbd23b804d692ebb0a6cc072
#
_cell.length_a   1.000
_cell.length_b   1.000
_cell.length_c   1.000
_cell.angle_alpha   90.00
_cell.angle_beta   90.00
_cell.angle_gamma   90.00
#
_symmetry.space_group_name_H-M   'P 1'
#
loop_
_entity.id
_entity.type
_entity.pdbx_description
1 polymer ?
#
loop_
_entity_poly.entity_id
_entity_poly.type
_entity_poly.pdbx_seq_one_letter_code
_entity_poly.pdbx_strand_id
1 'polypeptide(L)'
;FSHPVAVAEILAEQQLDDATIVTALLHDTIEDTTSSKDEITKQFTPEIADLVDGVTKLTNMQLTSTETKEAENVRKLLMAIAQDVRVILVKLADRLHNMQTIKSMKPEKQLQKARETMEIYAPLAGRMGMQSIRQDLEDLAFRVLNFEGRASIIKRFVVLQKENGDVIQRITDDMHSELEASGIRATICLLYTSDAADDWSSV
;
A
#
# COMPACT_ATOMS: atom_id res chain seq x y z
N PHE A 1 7.52 -14.07 11.31
CA PHE A 1 8.57 -13.30 10.58
C PHE A 1 8.22 -12.96 9.13
N SER A 2 7.22 -13.61 8.48
CA SER A 2 6.89 -13.33 7.08
C SER A 2 6.26 -11.94 6.88
N HIS A 3 5.39 -11.49 7.78
CA HIS A 3 4.71 -10.21 7.66
C HIS A 3 5.66 -8.99 7.73
N PRO A 4 6.52 -8.83 8.75
CA PRO A 4 7.44 -7.69 8.79
C PRO A 4 8.42 -7.64 7.62
N VAL A 5 8.86 -8.81 7.13
CA VAL A 5 9.73 -8.89 5.95
C VAL A 5 9.00 -8.40 4.70
N ALA A 6 7.77 -8.85 4.46
CA ALA A 6 6.99 -8.40 3.31
C ALA A 6 6.68 -6.89 3.37
N VAL A 7 6.41 -6.33 4.56
CA VAL A 7 6.24 -4.89 4.73
C VAL A 7 7.54 -4.13 4.40
N ALA A 8 8.68 -4.65 4.83
CA ALA A 8 9.99 -4.06 4.52
C ALA A 8 10.31 -4.15 3.01
N GLU A 9 9.96 -5.26 2.34
CA GLU A 9 10.11 -5.42 0.89
C GLU A 9 9.31 -4.37 0.11
N ILE A 10 8.04 -4.15 0.46
CA ILE A 10 7.19 -3.11 -0.15
C ILE A 10 7.86 -1.72 -0.06
N LEU A 11 8.47 -1.39 1.09
CA LEU A 11 9.13 -0.11 1.29
C LEU A 11 10.50 -0.03 0.60
N ALA A 12 11.22 -1.15 0.50
CA ALA A 12 12.47 -1.22 -0.25
C ALA A 12 12.25 -1.01 -1.77
N GLU A 13 11.17 -1.55 -2.33
CA GLU A 13 10.76 -1.28 -3.73
C GLU A 13 10.45 0.18 -3.98
N GLN A 14 9.98 0.91 -2.97
CA GLN A 14 9.78 2.37 -3.03
C GLN A 14 11.07 3.17 -2.80
N GLN A 15 12.24 2.49 -2.64
CA GLN A 15 13.56 3.09 -2.44
C GLN A 15 13.64 4.03 -1.23
N LEU A 16 12.98 3.64 -0.12
CA LEU A 16 13.02 4.40 1.13
C LEU A 16 14.32 4.14 1.91
N ASP A 17 14.59 4.98 2.90
CA ASP A 17 15.81 4.95 3.69
C ASP A 17 15.90 3.72 4.62
N ASP A 18 17.12 3.39 5.04
CA ASP A 18 17.42 2.24 5.89
C ASP A 18 16.65 2.27 7.21
N ALA A 19 16.50 3.47 7.82
CA ALA A 19 15.77 3.62 9.07
C ALA A 19 14.29 3.26 8.92
N THR A 20 13.67 3.61 7.79
CA THR A 20 12.30 3.25 7.46
C THR A 20 12.15 1.74 7.26
N ILE A 21 13.08 1.09 6.56
CA ILE A 21 13.06 -0.35 6.32
C ILE A 21 13.26 -1.13 7.63
N VAL A 22 14.21 -0.71 8.47
CA VAL A 22 14.40 -1.31 9.80
C VAL A 22 13.17 -1.11 10.68
N THR A 23 12.54 0.07 10.62
CA THR A 23 11.28 0.34 11.32
C THR A 23 10.18 -0.63 10.86
N ALA A 24 10.08 -0.92 9.57
CA ALA A 24 9.12 -1.89 9.05
C ALA A 24 9.35 -3.31 9.61
N LEU A 25 10.61 -3.73 9.77
CA LEU A 25 10.94 -5.01 10.39
C LEU A 25 10.55 -5.07 11.88
N LEU A 26 10.52 -3.93 12.56
CA LEU A 26 10.30 -3.82 14.00
C LEU A 26 8.91 -3.27 14.37
N HIS A 27 8.05 -2.91 13.40
CA HIS A 27 6.85 -2.09 13.63
C HIS A 27 5.85 -2.67 14.63
N ASP A 28 5.73 -4.00 14.70
CA ASP A 28 4.84 -4.71 15.63
C ASP A 28 5.54 -5.10 16.93
N THR A 29 6.86 -4.85 17.07
CA THR A 29 7.65 -5.36 18.20
C THR A 29 7.15 -4.85 19.55
N ILE A 30 6.76 -3.57 19.64
CA ILE A 30 6.24 -2.99 20.90
C ILE A 30 4.81 -3.49 21.20
N GLU A 31 4.00 -3.78 20.17
CA GLU A 31 2.63 -4.24 20.33
C GLU A 31 2.55 -5.72 20.70
N ASP A 32 3.34 -6.54 20.02
CA ASP A 32 3.23 -8.00 20.06
C ASP A 32 4.22 -8.68 21.00
N THR A 33 5.18 -7.93 21.56
CA THR A 33 6.18 -8.49 22.49
C THR A 33 6.30 -7.68 23.77
N THR A 34 7.18 -8.11 24.66
CA THR A 34 7.52 -7.39 25.89
C THR A 34 8.59 -6.33 25.69
N SER A 35 9.04 -6.11 24.45
CA SER A 35 10.09 -5.16 24.14
C SER A 35 9.61 -3.72 24.32
N SER A 36 10.47 -2.92 24.91
CA SER A 36 10.22 -1.50 25.17
C SER A 36 10.94 -0.60 24.16
N LYS A 37 10.47 0.65 24.04
CA LYS A 37 11.16 1.67 23.25
C LYS A 37 12.62 1.85 23.67
N ASP A 38 12.91 1.77 24.99
CA ASP A 38 14.26 1.90 25.51
C ASP A 38 15.18 0.75 25.07
N GLU A 39 14.65 -0.46 24.95
CA GLU A 39 15.39 -1.61 24.43
C GLU A 39 15.72 -1.44 22.95
N ILE A 40 14.74 -0.99 22.14
CA ILE A 40 14.97 -0.69 20.72
C ILE A 40 16.01 0.41 20.58
N THR A 41 15.95 1.46 21.40
CA THR A 41 16.93 2.55 21.41
C THR A 41 18.34 2.04 21.69
N LYS A 42 18.50 1.08 22.62
CA LYS A 42 19.82 0.51 22.96
C LYS A 42 20.38 -0.42 21.88
N GLN A 43 19.53 -1.15 21.19
CA GLN A 43 19.95 -2.13 20.18
C GLN A 43 20.12 -1.52 18.79
N PHE A 44 19.40 -0.47 18.48
CA PHE A 44 19.42 0.23 17.19
C PHE A 44 19.80 1.69 17.39
N THR A 45 18.87 2.61 17.08
CA THR A 45 19.08 4.05 17.24
C THR A 45 17.85 4.71 17.88
N PRO A 46 18.00 5.90 18.50
CA PRO A 46 16.86 6.69 18.98
C PRO A 46 15.84 6.99 17.84
N GLU A 47 16.34 7.28 16.65
CA GLU A 47 15.51 7.55 15.47
C GLU A 47 14.59 6.36 15.13
N ILE A 48 15.13 5.15 15.03
CA ILE A 48 14.35 3.93 14.76
C ILE A 48 13.34 3.68 15.90
N ALA A 49 13.76 3.86 17.15
CA ALA A 49 12.86 3.67 18.28
C ALA A 49 11.70 4.70 18.29
N ASP A 50 11.95 5.94 17.88
CA ASP A 50 10.93 6.98 17.74
C ASP A 50 9.95 6.64 16.60
N LEU A 51 10.44 6.13 15.48
CA LEU A 51 9.61 5.70 14.36
C LEU A 51 8.72 4.51 14.74
N VAL A 52 9.27 3.46 15.37
CA VAL A 52 8.50 2.29 15.83
C VAL A 52 7.42 2.71 16.85
N ASP A 53 7.77 3.53 17.83
CA ASP A 53 6.83 4.09 18.80
C ASP A 53 5.72 4.92 18.12
N GLY A 54 6.07 5.69 17.08
CA GLY A 54 5.13 6.43 16.25
C GLY A 54 4.14 5.54 15.52
N VAL A 55 4.60 4.44 14.92
CA VAL A 55 3.75 3.45 14.24
C VAL A 55 2.80 2.79 15.24
N THR A 56 3.30 2.34 16.40
CA THR A 56 2.52 1.77 17.49
C THR A 56 1.43 2.74 17.98
N LYS A 57 1.78 4.00 18.21
CA LYS A 57 0.80 5.02 18.61
C LYS A 57 -0.27 5.24 17.56
N LEU A 58 0.12 5.26 16.28
CA LEU A 58 -0.83 5.41 15.18
C LEU A 58 -1.78 4.20 15.07
N THR A 59 -1.29 2.99 15.28
CA THR A 59 -2.11 1.76 15.30
C THR A 59 -3.13 1.79 16.43
N ASN A 60 -2.71 2.20 17.63
CA ASN A 60 -3.58 2.29 18.80
C ASN A 60 -4.63 3.43 18.71
N MET A 61 -4.42 4.39 17.81
CA MET A 61 -5.44 5.37 17.47
C MET A 61 -6.50 4.69 16.60
N GLN A 62 -7.66 4.34 17.21
CA GLN A 62 -8.78 3.74 16.47
C GLN A 62 -9.25 4.70 15.36
N LEU A 63 -8.88 4.40 14.13
CA LEU A 63 -9.43 5.06 12.95
C LEU A 63 -10.80 4.41 12.66
N THR A 64 -11.88 5.15 12.85
CA THR A 64 -13.24 4.62 12.67
C THR A 64 -13.95 5.34 11.53
N SER A 65 -14.56 4.55 10.63
CA SER A 65 -15.32 5.01 9.47
C SER A 65 -16.75 5.46 9.85
N THR A 66 -16.90 6.55 10.57
CA THR A 66 -18.20 7.21 10.77
C THR A 66 -18.05 8.68 10.43
N GLU A 67 -19.01 9.27 9.73
CA GLU A 67 -18.98 10.65 9.22
C GLU A 67 -18.54 11.70 10.25
N THR A 68 -18.90 11.51 11.53
CA THR A 68 -18.49 12.39 12.65
C THR A 68 -17.03 12.25 13.04
N LYS A 69 -16.35 11.19 12.59
CA LYS A 69 -14.98 10.86 12.99
C LYS A 69 -13.94 11.02 11.88
N GLU A 70 -14.36 11.32 10.65
CA GLU A 70 -13.42 11.57 9.54
C GLU A 70 -12.48 12.74 9.84
N ALA A 71 -13.01 13.84 10.35
CA ALA A 71 -12.21 15.01 10.71
C ALA A 71 -11.20 14.69 11.84
N GLU A 72 -11.59 13.84 12.81
CA GLU A 72 -10.70 13.42 13.89
C GLU A 72 -9.63 12.45 13.38
N ASN A 73 -9.97 11.54 12.49
CA ASN A 73 -9.02 10.64 11.84
C ASN A 73 -8.00 11.42 11.01
N VAL A 74 -8.45 12.38 10.20
CA VAL A 74 -7.56 13.26 9.43
C VAL A 74 -6.64 14.06 10.36
N ARG A 75 -7.15 14.58 11.47
CA ARG A 75 -6.33 15.29 12.46
C ARG A 75 -5.27 14.39 13.07
N LYS A 76 -5.62 13.16 13.47
CA LYS A 76 -4.68 12.18 14.04
C LYS A 76 -3.58 11.82 13.04
N LEU A 77 -3.97 11.57 11.78
CA LEU A 77 -3.02 11.31 10.69
C LEU A 77 -2.09 12.51 10.44
N LEU A 78 -2.64 13.73 10.42
CA LEU A 78 -1.83 14.95 10.27
C LEU A 78 -0.85 15.15 11.43
N MET A 79 -1.24 14.79 12.65
CA MET A 79 -0.33 14.86 13.81
C MET A 79 0.81 13.83 13.69
N ALA A 80 0.54 12.61 13.19
CA ALA A 80 1.58 11.62 12.93
C ALA A 80 2.52 12.07 11.80
N ILE A 81 1.99 12.62 10.71
CA ILE A 81 2.78 13.19 9.60
C ILE A 81 3.66 14.36 10.09
N ALA A 82 3.15 15.20 10.99
CA ALA A 82 3.88 16.33 11.53
C ALA A 82 5.07 15.91 12.42
N GLN A 83 5.06 14.71 12.96
CA GLN A 83 6.19 14.14 13.70
C GLN A 83 7.22 13.55 12.74
N ASP A 84 6.84 12.58 11.93
CA ASP A 84 7.67 11.99 10.90
C ASP A 84 6.78 11.28 9.84
N VAL A 85 6.93 11.66 8.59
CA VAL A 85 6.16 11.10 7.48
C VAL A 85 6.39 9.60 7.30
N ARG A 86 7.57 9.09 7.66
CA ARG A 86 7.93 7.68 7.53
C ARG A 86 7.00 6.75 8.32
N VAL A 87 6.45 7.22 9.43
CA VAL A 87 5.45 6.48 10.22
C VAL A 87 4.23 6.11 9.36
N ILE A 88 3.76 7.05 8.55
CA ILE A 88 2.62 6.80 7.65
C ILE A 88 3.02 5.86 6.51
N LEU A 89 4.23 5.99 5.96
CA LEU A 89 4.72 5.13 4.89
C LEU A 89 4.78 3.67 5.34
N VAL A 90 5.32 3.41 6.52
CA VAL A 90 5.32 2.07 7.14
C VAL A 90 3.89 1.56 7.33
N LYS A 91 2.97 2.42 7.81
CA LYS A 91 1.57 2.00 8.03
C LYS A 91 0.81 1.74 6.74
N LEU A 92 1.12 2.42 5.63
CA LEU A 92 0.56 2.14 4.31
C LEU A 92 1.04 0.79 3.77
N ALA A 93 2.33 0.47 3.91
CA ALA A 93 2.89 -0.81 3.51
C ALA A 93 2.33 -1.97 4.36
N ASP A 94 2.20 -1.79 5.69
CA ASP A 94 1.52 -2.74 6.59
C ASP A 94 0.08 -2.99 6.13
N ARG A 95 -0.68 -1.92 5.83
CA ARG A 95 -2.06 -2.04 5.33
C ARG A 95 -2.11 -2.79 4.00
N LEU A 96 -1.19 -2.52 3.09
CA LEU A 96 -1.14 -3.19 1.81
C LEU A 96 -0.92 -4.70 1.98
N HIS A 97 0.08 -5.11 2.76
CA HIS A 97 0.32 -6.53 3.03
C HIS A 97 -0.87 -7.21 3.75
N ASN A 98 -1.50 -6.51 4.70
CA ASN A 98 -2.71 -7.00 5.37
C ASN A 98 -3.87 -7.21 4.38
N MET A 99 -4.00 -6.36 3.36
CA MET A 99 -5.00 -6.52 2.30
C MET A 99 -4.67 -7.66 1.33
N GLN A 100 -3.40 -7.87 1.01
CA GLN A 100 -2.94 -9.00 0.19
C GLN A 100 -3.26 -10.35 0.87
N THR A 101 -3.13 -10.42 2.18
CA THR A 101 -3.35 -11.63 3.00
C THR A 101 -4.73 -11.71 3.64
N ILE A 102 -5.67 -10.86 3.25
CA ILE A 102 -6.98 -10.66 3.93
C ILE A 102 -7.84 -11.93 3.96
N LYS A 103 -7.65 -12.85 3.01
CA LYS A 103 -8.40 -14.13 2.92
C LYS A 103 -8.27 -15.00 4.19
N SER A 104 -7.20 -14.83 4.96
CA SER A 104 -6.99 -15.54 6.25
C SER A 104 -7.88 -15.05 7.39
N MET A 105 -8.51 -13.88 7.24
CA MET A 105 -9.35 -13.27 8.27
C MET A 105 -10.81 -13.73 8.16
N LYS A 106 -11.56 -13.57 9.25
CA LYS A 106 -13.02 -13.82 9.25
C LYS A 106 -13.73 -12.82 8.32
N PRO A 107 -14.81 -13.22 7.60
CA PRO A 107 -15.49 -12.39 6.60
C PRO A 107 -15.91 -11.00 7.10
N GLU A 108 -16.40 -10.92 8.34
CA GLU A 108 -16.78 -9.63 8.95
C GLU A 108 -15.60 -8.68 9.10
N LYS A 109 -14.44 -9.20 9.50
CA LYS A 109 -13.20 -8.42 9.60
C LYS A 109 -12.65 -8.03 8.23
N GLN A 110 -12.81 -8.90 7.22
CA GLN A 110 -12.43 -8.57 5.84
C GLN A 110 -13.20 -7.34 5.34
N LEU A 111 -14.54 -7.33 5.51
CA LEU A 111 -15.39 -6.21 5.09
C LEU A 111 -15.03 -4.91 5.82
N GLN A 112 -14.81 -4.98 7.13
CA GLN A 112 -14.40 -3.81 7.92
C GLN A 112 -13.07 -3.25 7.41
N LYS A 113 -12.05 -4.11 7.28
CA LYS A 113 -10.71 -3.72 6.83
C LYS A 113 -10.72 -3.15 5.40
N ALA A 114 -11.54 -3.73 4.51
CA ALA A 114 -11.68 -3.25 3.15
C ALA A 114 -12.33 -1.86 3.09
N ARG A 115 -13.36 -1.58 3.92
CA ARG A 115 -13.97 -0.24 4.02
C ARG A 115 -12.97 0.78 4.55
N GLU A 116 -12.29 0.49 5.67
CA GLU A 116 -11.24 1.37 6.21
C GLU A 116 -10.16 1.67 5.17
N THR A 117 -9.79 0.65 4.38
CA THR A 117 -8.78 0.79 3.32
C THR A 117 -9.26 1.74 2.23
N MET A 118 -10.48 1.57 1.75
CA MET A 118 -11.05 2.41 0.70
C MET A 118 -11.29 3.86 1.16
N GLU A 119 -11.77 4.04 2.40
CA GLU A 119 -12.18 5.34 2.91
C GLU A 119 -11.01 6.17 3.47
N ILE A 120 -9.96 5.51 4.00
CA ILE A 120 -8.89 6.20 4.73
C ILE A 120 -7.52 5.98 4.06
N TYR A 121 -7.09 4.72 3.91
CA TYR A 121 -5.70 4.43 3.54
C TYR A 121 -5.39 4.68 2.06
N ALA A 122 -6.29 4.32 1.15
CA ALA A 122 -6.08 4.56 -0.28
C ALA A 122 -6.05 6.06 -0.61
N PRO A 123 -6.99 6.91 -0.14
CA PRO A 123 -6.88 8.36 -0.29
C PRO A 123 -5.61 8.94 0.34
N LEU A 124 -5.18 8.40 1.49
CA LEU A 124 -3.95 8.84 2.15
C LEU A 124 -2.72 8.52 1.30
N ALA A 125 -2.61 7.30 0.77
CA ALA A 125 -1.53 6.91 -0.14
C ALA A 125 -1.46 7.85 -1.36
N GLY A 126 -2.60 8.21 -1.94
CA GLY A 126 -2.68 9.16 -3.05
C GLY A 126 -2.16 10.56 -2.67
N ARG A 127 -2.48 11.06 -1.47
CA ARG A 127 -1.97 12.35 -0.97
C ARG A 127 -0.47 12.34 -0.69
N MET A 128 0.07 11.17 -0.32
CA MET A 128 1.51 10.98 -0.11
C MET A 128 2.28 10.76 -1.43
N GLY A 129 1.59 10.75 -2.59
CA GLY A 129 2.20 10.51 -3.89
C GLY A 129 2.51 9.03 -4.18
N MET A 130 2.13 8.10 -3.29
CA MET A 130 2.35 6.66 -3.44
C MET A 130 1.26 6.04 -4.31
N GLN A 131 1.28 6.37 -5.62
CA GLN A 131 0.21 6.03 -6.53
C GLN A 131 0.04 4.53 -6.76
N SER A 132 1.14 3.76 -6.80
CA SER A 132 1.10 2.29 -6.91
C SER A 132 0.40 1.67 -5.70
N ILE A 133 0.82 2.01 -4.50
CA ILE A 133 0.18 1.52 -3.25
C ILE A 133 -1.30 1.91 -3.19
N ARG A 134 -1.65 3.12 -3.61
CA ARG A 134 -3.06 3.54 -3.69
C ARG A 134 -3.87 2.62 -4.58
N GLN A 135 -3.40 2.36 -5.81
CA GLN A 135 -4.10 1.51 -6.78
C GLN A 135 -4.28 0.09 -6.24
N ASP A 136 -3.23 -0.50 -5.68
CA ASP A 136 -3.28 -1.82 -5.09
C ASP A 136 -4.27 -1.89 -3.91
N LEU A 137 -4.25 -0.90 -3.03
CA LEU A 137 -5.19 -0.80 -1.92
C LEU A 137 -6.64 -0.68 -2.41
N GLU A 138 -6.90 0.17 -3.44
CA GLU A 138 -8.21 0.33 -4.04
C GLU A 138 -8.69 -0.98 -4.69
N ASP A 139 -7.86 -1.68 -5.47
CA ASP A 139 -8.24 -2.94 -6.13
C ASP A 139 -8.49 -4.06 -5.11
N LEU A 140 -7.60 -4.24 -4.15
CA LEU A 140 -7.75 -5.23 -3.09
C LEU A 140 -8.99 -5.00 -2.23
N ALA A 141 -9.28 -3.74 -1.88
CA ALA A 141 -10.47 -3.39 -1.12
C ALA A 141 -11.75 -3.59 -1.97
N PHE A 142 -11.73 -3.17 -3.23
CA PHE A 142 -12.86 -3.35 -4.15
C PHE A 142 -13.18 -4.84 -4.38
N ARG A 143 -12.17 -5.69 -4.49
CA ARG A 143 -12.34 -7.15 -4.59
C ARG A 143 -13.15 -7.73 -3.43
N VAL A 144 -12.97 -7.21 -2.20
CA VAL A 144 -13.70 -7.65 -1.01
C VAL A 144 -15.09 -7.02 -0.94
N LEU A 145 -15.20 -5.72 -1.24
CA LEU A 145 -16.44 -4.96 -1.10
C LEU A 145 -17.46 -5.24 -2.19
N ASN A 146 -17.01 -5.51 -3.42
CA ASN A 146 -17.87 -5.73 -4.58
C ASN A 146 -17.25 -6.73 -5.55
N PHE A 147 -17.21 -7.99 -5.14
CA PHE A 147 -16.63 -9.08 -5.93
C PHE A 147 -17.29 -9.22 -7.32
N GLU A 148 -18.63 -9.15 -7.40
CA GLU A 148 -19.36 -9.29 -8.66
C GLU A 148 -19.08 -8.14 -9.63
N GLY A 149 -19.06 -6.90 -9.10
CA GLY A 149 -18.72 -5.71 -9.88
C GLY A 149 -17.30 -5.79 -10.44
N ARG A 150 -16.33 -6.18 -9.61
CA ARG A 150 -14.95 -6.39 -10.04
C ARG A 150 -14.85 -7.47 -11.13
N ALA A 151 -15.47 -8.62 -10.94
CA ALA A 151 -15.46 -9.70 -11.91
C ALA A 151 -16.05 -9.25 -13.26
N SER A 152 -17.13 -8.46 -13.25
CA SER A 152 -17.73 -7.90 -14.46
C SER A 152 -16.79 -6.95 -15.20
N ILE A 153 -16.11 -6.06 -14.47
CA ILE A 153 -15.13 -5.10 -15.03
C ILE A 153 -13.96 -5.86 -15.66
N ILE A 154 -13.37 -6.83 -14.95
CA ILE A 154 -12.25 -7.64 -15.45
C ILE A 154 -12.67 -8.39 -16.73
N LYS A 155 -13.84 -9.03 -16.73
CA LYS A 155 -14.34 -9.72 -17.92
C LYS A 155 -14.44 -8.77 -19.12
N ARG A 156 -14.93 -7.55 -18.93
CA ARG A 156 -15.00 -6.53 -19.98
C ARG A 156 -13.63 -6.06 -20.41
N PHE A 157 -12.70 -5.86 -19.45
CA PHE A 157 -11.34 -5.45 -19.73
C PHE A 157 -10.60 -6.48 -20.60
N VAL A 158 -10.70 -7.78 -20.27
CA VAL A 158 -10.08 -8.86 -21.06
C VAL A 158 -10.62 -8.88 -22.51
N VAL A 159 -11.91 -8.63 -22.70
CA VAL A 159 -12.49 -8.53 -24.07
C VAL A 159 -11.89 -7.33 -24.82
N LEU A 160 -11.85 -6.16 -24.17
CA LEU A 160 -11.28 -4.94 -24.78
C LEU A 160 -9.79 -5.09 -25.08
N GLN A 161 -9.03 -5.75 -24.21
CA GLN A 161 -7.61 -6.02 -24.43
C GLN A 161 -7.40 -6.96 -25.63
N LYS A 162 -8.24 -7.99 -25.81
CA LYS A 162 -8.17 -8.85 -26.99
C LYS A 162 -8.52 -8.12 -28.28
N GLU A 163 -9.46 -7.18 -28.22
CA GLU A 163 -9.87 -6.37 -29.36
C GLU A 163 -8.86 -5.28 -29.72
N ASN A 164 -8.12 -4.73 -28.75
CA ASN A 164 -7.27 -3.54 -28.91
C ASN A 164 -5.83 -3.73 -28.40
N GLY A 165 -5.41 -4.93 -28.02
CA GLY A 165 -4.09 -5.18 -27.42
C GLY A 165 -2.92 -4.70 -28.28
N ASP A 166 -3.04 -4.86 -29.59
CA ASP A 166 -2.03 -4.40 -30.56
C ASP A 166 -1.86 -2.86 -30.60
N VAL A 167 -2.89 -2.11 -30.19
CA VAL A 167 -2.83 -0.64 -30.22
C VAL A 167 -1.94 -0.10 -29.12
N ILE A 168 -2.08 -0.62 -27.90
CA ILE A 168 -1.26 -0.20 -26.75
C ILE A 168 0.21 -0.55 -27.02
N GLN A 169 0.46 -1.77 -27.47
CA GLN A 169 1.83 -2.20 -27.78
C GLN A 169 2.46 -1.34 -28.88
N ARG A 170 1.74 -1.08 -29.97
CA ARG A 170 2.24 -0.21 -31.04
C ARG A 170 2.56 1.21 -30.57
N ILE A 171 1.66 1.81 -29.76
CA ILE A 171 1.91 3.15 -29.19
C ILE A 171 3.16 3.13 -28.31
N THR A 172 3.34 2.09 -27.51
CA THR A 172 4.51 1.93 -26.63
C THR A 172 5.79 1.78 -27.45
N ASP A 173 5.77 0.97 -28.50
CA ASP A 173 6.92 0.74 -29.40
C ASP A 173 7.27 2.01 -30.19
N ASP A 174 6.26 2.73 -30.70
CA ASP A 174 6.44 4.00 -31.40
C ASP A 174 7.07 5.06 -30.48
N MET A 175 6.55 5.20 -29.26
CA MET A 175 7.10 6.13 -28.26
C MET A 175 8.55 5.76 -27.87
N HIS A 176 8.84 4.47 -27.70
CA HIS A 176 10.18 3.99 -27.37
C HIS A 176 11.17 4.34 -28.48
N SER A 177 10.77 4.09 -29.74
CA SER A 177 11.58 4.40 -30.92
C SER A 177 11.89 5.90 -31.06
N GLU A 178 10.90 6.77 -30.85
CA GLU A 178 11.05 8.21 -30.87
C GLU A 178 11.98 8.73 -29.74
N LEU A 179 11.84 8.19 -28.54
CA LEU A 179 12.70 8.57 -27.42
C LEU A 179 14.16 8.13 -27.64
N GLU A 180 14.37 6.92 -28.13
CA GLU A 180 15.71 6.42 -28.50
C GLU A 180 16.32 7.23 -29.61
N ALA A 181 15.57 7.56 -30.68
CA ALA A 181 16.03 8.40 -31.76
C ALA A 181 16.43 9.81 -31.29
N SER A 182 15.79 10.30 -30.25
CA SER A 182 16.09 11.57 -29.58
C SER A 182 17.22 11.48 -28.55
N GLY A 183 17.82 10.30 -28.34
CA GLY A 183 18.87 10.06 -27.34
C GLY A 183 18.35 10.11 -25.87
N ILE A 184 17.06 9.98 -25.66
CA ILE A 184 16.43 10.03 -24.34
C ILE A 184 16.24 8.60 -23.84
N ARG A 185 16.88 8.25 -22.72
CA ARG A 185 16.63 7.00 -22.02
C ARG A 185 15.42 7.17 -21.10
N ALA A 186 14.34 6.47 -21.39
CA ALA A 186 13.12 6.51 -20.61
C ALA A 186 12.51 5.10 -20.48
N THR A 187 11.80 4.87 -19.38
CA THR A 187 10.96 3.68 -19.18
C THR A 187 9.51 4.11 -19.31
N ILE A 188 8.78 3.50 -20.24
CA ILE A 188 7.36 3.78 -20.43
C ILE A 188 6.59 2.91 -19.43
N CYS A 189 5.85 3.56 -18.53
CA CYS A 189 5.03 2.90 -17.53
C CYS A 189 3.55 3.07 -17.87
N LEU A 190 2.82 1.96 -17.99
CA LEU A 190 1.38 2.00 -18.20
C LEU A 190 0.67 2.05 -16.84
N LEU A 191 0.03 3.17 -16.54
CA LEU A 191 -0.63 3.42 -15.25
C LEU A 191 -1.90 2.57 -14.99
N TYR A 192 -2.28 1.67 -15.93
CA TYR A 192 -3.52 0.88 -15.87
C TYR A 192 -3.31 -0.63 -16.06
N THR A 193 -2.07 -1.11 -15.96
CA THR A 193 -1.84 -2.54 -15.83
C THR A 193 -2.06 -2.92 -14.37
N SER A 194 -3.31 -3.18 -13.97
CA SER A 194 -3.52 -3.91 -12.74
C SER A 194 -2.99 -5.33 -12.95
N ASP A 195 -2.21 -5.86 -12.01
CA ASP A 195 -1.78 -7.27 -11.94
C ASP A 195 -2.97 -8.28 -11.91
N ALA A 196 -4.17 -7.77 -12.08
CA ALA A 196 -5.40 -8.55 -12.23
C ALA A 196 -5.36 -9.58 -13.38
N ALA A 197 -4.43 -9.44 -14.33
CA ALA A 197 -4.27 -10.42 -15.41
C ALA A 197 -3.43 -11.63 -15.00
N ASP A 198 -2.49 -11.50 -14.07
CA ASP A 198 -1.59 -12.57 -13.66
C ASP A 198 -2.22 -13.51 -12.62
N ASP A 199 -3.22 -13.03 -11.88
CA ASP A 199 -3.94 -13.83 -10.86
C ASP A 199 -4.88 -14.90 -11.50
N TRP A 200 -5.04 -14.93 -12.82
CA TRP A 200 -5.93 -15.86 -13.55
C TRP A 200 -5.24 -17.14 -14.08
N SER A 201 -3.91 -17.22 -13.96
CA SER A 201 -3.20 -18.44 -14.37
C SER A 201 -3.18 -19.56 -13.32
N SER A 202 -3.79 -19.34 -12.16
CA SER A 202 -3.79 -20.27 -11.02
C SER A 202 -5.19 -20.68 -10.51
N VAL A 203 -6.25 -20.62 -11.37
CA VAL A 203 -7.56 -21.21 -11.07
C VAL A 203 -7.92 -22.26 -12.10
#